data_314748377bf13c2b3db2dee0603fe9bf
#
_entry.id   314748377bf13c2b3db2dee0603fe9bf
#
_cell.length_a   1.000
_cell.length_b   1.000
_cell.length_c   1.000
_cell.angle_alpha   90.00
_cell.angle_beta   90.00
_cell.angle_gamma   90.00
#
_symmetry.space_group_name_H-M   'P 1'
#
loop_
_entity.id
_entity.type
_entity.pdbx_description
1 polymer ?
#
loop_
_entity_poly.entity_id
_entity_poly.type
_entity_poly.pdbx_seq_one_letter_code
_entity_poly.pdbx_strand_id
1 'polypeptide(L)'
;MSLPLLFYIAALIAVGSAVLVVLNKNVVYSALLLVLCFFSLAIIYLLLEAYFLAVLEVFIYAGAIMVLFLFVIMLLNLGREKALEHFKYLQRGLSIFLVVLFFLGVFLLLLNDSSALHQPEGRFSAGGVYSLGEALFTKYLLPFEVASLLLL
;
A
#
# COMPACT_ATOMS: atom_id res chain seq x y z
N MET A 1 -10.73 -21.52 11.16
CA MET A 1 -10.93 -20.53 10.07
C MET A 1 -9.84 -20.78 9.05
N SER A 2 -10.16 -21.02 7.80
CA SER A 2 -9.13 -21.35 6.79
C SER A 2 -8.31 -20.09 6.45
N LEU A 3 -6.98 -20.18 6.42
CA LEU A 3 -6.05 -19.11 6.04
C LEU A 3 -6.50 -18.30 4.80
N PRO A 4 -6.99 -18.96 3.71
CA PRO A 4 -7.49 -18.22 2.55
C PRO A 4 -8.70 -17.34 2.84
N LEU A 5 -9.57 -17.73 3.74
CA LEU A 5 -10.74 -16.92 4.11
C LEU A 5 -10.31 -15.62 4.81
N LEU A 6 -9.34 -15.69 5.72
CA LEU A 6 -8.76 -14.51 6.36
C LEU A 6 -8.11 -13.56 5.35
N PHE A 7 -7.40 -14.12 4.36
CA PHE A 7 -6.81 -13.34 3.29
C PHE A 7 -7.87 -12.56 2.49
N TYR A 8 -8.95 -13.21 2.06
CA TYR A 8 -10.00 -12.54 1.31
C TYR A 8 -10.73 -11.46 2.11
N ILE A 9 -10.93 -11.69 3.42
CA ILE A 9 -11.52 -10.67 4.30
C ILE A 9 -10.58 -9.46 4.41
N ALA A 10 -9.31 -9.68 4.70
CA ALA A 10 -8.33 -8.61 4.80
C ALA A 10 -8.18 -7.84 3.49
N ALA A 11 -8.13 -8.54 2.35
CA ALA A 11 -8.07 -7.93 1.03
C ALA A 11 -9.32 -7.09 0.72
N LEU A 12 -10.50 -7.57 1.07
CA LEU A 12 -11.75 -6.85 0.87
C LEU A 12 -11.80 -5.57 1.72
N ILE A 13 -11.34 -5.64 2.98
CA ILE A 13 -11.25 -4.46 3.85
C ILE A 13 -10.21 -3.46 3.30
N ALA A 14 -9.05 -3.94 2.84
CA ALA A 14 -8.01 -3.08 2.27
C ALA A 14 -8.51 -2.33 1.02
N VAL A 15 -9.09 -3.05 0.06
CA VAL A 15 -9.62 -2.45 -1.17
C VAL A 15 -10.82 -1.54 -0.86
N GLY A 16 -11.73 -1.98 -0.01
CA GLY A 16 -12.90 -1.19 0.38
C GLY A 16 -12.52 0.12 1.08
N SER A 17 -11.59 0.06 2.05
CA SER A 17 -11.08 1.26 2.72
C SER A 17 -10.34 2.18 1.76
N ALA A 18 -9.50 1.67 0.86
CA ALA A 18 -8.78 2.45 -0.14
C ALA A 18 -9.74 3.20 -1.09
N VAL A 19 -10.79 2.55 -1.56
CA VAL A 19 -11.83 3.19 -2.39
C VAL A 19 -12.55 4.28 -1.61
N LEU A 20 -12.91 4.02 -0.35
CA LEU A 20 -13.58 5.00 0.51
C LEU A 20 -12.68 6.21 0.83
N VAL A 21 -11.36 6.03 0.95
CA VAL A 21 -10.38 7.14 1.10
C VAL A 21 -10.52 8.14 -0.04
N VAL A 22 -10.61 7.66 -1.28
CA VAL A 22 -10.69 8.51 -2.48
C VAL A 22 -12.07 9.15 -2.64
N LEU A 23 -13.13 8.44 -2.27
CA LEU A 23 -14.51 8.92 -2.43
C LEU A 23 -14.93 9.91 -1.34
N ASN A 24 -14.28 9.87 -0.18
CA ASN A 24 -14.67 10.70 0.95
C ASN A 24 -14.21 12.16 0.74
N LYS A 25 -15.12 13.08 1.05
CA LYS A 25 -14.84 14.53 0.96
C LYS A 25 -14.23 15.11 2.24
N ASN A 26 -14.28 14.37 3.32
CA ASN A 26 -13.74 14.80 4.61
C ASN A 26 -12.34 14.22 4.78
N VAL A 27 -11.34 15.11 4.83
CA VAL A 27 -9.92 14.74 4.87
C VAL A 27 -9.57 13.91 6.12
N VAL A 28 -10.18 14.23 7.27
CA VAL A 28 -9.94 13.49 8.52
C VAL A 28 -10.48 12.06 8.44
N TYR A 29 -11.72 11.89 7.92
CA TYR A 29 -12.28 10.55 7.70
C TYR A 29 -11.48 9.75 6.66
N SER A 30 -11.01 10.40 5.59
CA SER A 30 -10.14 9.74 4.61
C SER A 30 -8.84 9.26 5.24
N ALA A 31 -8.22 10.07 6.11
CA ALA A 31 -7.01 9.67 6.81
C ALA A 31 -7.24 8.48 7.76
N LEU A 32 -8.37 8.44 8.49
CA LEU A 32 -8.72 7.30 9.34
C LEU A 32 -8.98 6.02 8.53
N LEU A 33 -9.63 6.14 7.36
CA LEU A 33 -9.82 5.01 6.45
C LEU A 33 -8.49 4.51 5.87
N LEU A 34 -7.53 5.41 5.65
CA LEU A 34 -6.19 5.03 5.22
C LEU A 34 -5.42 4.26 6.30
N VAL A 35 -5.57 4.65 7.57
CA VAL A 35 -5.04 3.87 8.70
C VAL A 35 -5.64 2.45 8.71
N LEU A 36 -6.95 2.32 8.50
CA LEU A 36 -7.61 1.02 8.41
C LEU A 36 -7.06 0.18 7.24
N CYS A 37 -6.78 0.83 6.11
CA CYS A 37 -6.15 0.19 4.96
C CYS A 37 -4.77 -0.39 5.32
N PHE A 38 -3.91 0.38 5.99
CA PHE A 38 -2.58 -0.08 6.43
C PHE A 38 -2.65 -1.23 7.43
N PHE A 39 -3.60 -1.22 8.38
CA PHE A 39 -3.81 -2.37 9.26
C PHE A 39 -4.21 -3.63 8.48
N SER A 40 -5.05 -3.48 7.47
CA SER A 40 -5.45 -4.61 6.62
C SER A 40 -4.26 -5.16 5.81
N LEU A 41 -3.39 -4.28 5.30
CA LEU A 41 -2.15 -4.67 4.62
C LEU A 41 -1.18 -5.38 5.57
N ALA A 42 -1.04 -4.91 6.81
CA ALA A 42 -0.24 -5.58 7.82
C ALA A 42 -0.73 -7.02 8.09
N ILE A 43 -2.05 -7.23 8.14
CA ILE A 43 -2.63 -8.58 8.27
C ILE A 43 -2.29 -9.44 7.04
N ILE A 44 -2.33 -8.89 5.83
CA ILE A 44 -1.94 -9.60 4.62
C ILE A 44 -0.46 -9.98 4.66
N TYR A 45 0.43 -9.09 5.10
CA TYR A 45 1.85 -9.41 5.30
C TYR A 45 2.07 -10.51 6.33
N LEU A 46 1.30 -10.54 7.42
CA LEU A 46 1.34 -11.65 8.40
C LEU A 46 0.95 -12.98 7.78
N LEU A 47 -0.08 -12.99 6.92
CA LEU A 47 -0.54 -14.19 6.23
C LEU A 47 0.47 -14.69 5.18
N LEU A 48 1.30 -13.80 4.65
CA LEU A 48 2.41 -14.12 3.73
C LEU A 48 3.73 -14.46 4.47
N GLU A 49 3.70 -14.62 5.80
CA GLU A 49 4.87 -14.86 6.65
C GLU A 49 5.94 -13.75 6.61
N ALA A 50 5.60 -12.58 6.09
CA ALA A 50 6.47 -11.41 6.04
C ALA A 50 6.36 -10.58 7.35
N TYR A 51 6.69 -11.20 8.47
CA TYR A 51 6.50 -10.64 9.83
C TYR A 51 7.15 -9.28 10.02
N PHE A 52 8.37 -9.10 9.50
CA PHE A 52 9.10 -7.84 9.63
C PHE A 52 8.40 -6.70 8.88
N LEU A 53 7.90 -6.96 7.67
CA LEU A 53 7.14 -5.98 6.90
C LEU A 53 5.83 -5.62 7.60
N ALA A 54 5.13 -6.59 8.17
CA ALA A 54 3.90 -6.34 8.93
C ALA A 54 4.13 -5.41 10.12
N VAL A 55 5.22 -5.61 10.84
CA VAL A 55 5.62 -4.73 11.95
C VAL A 55 5.94 -3.32 11.46
N LEU A 56 6.72 -3.18 10.39
CA LEU A 56 7.06 -1.88 9.81
C LEU A 56 5.81 -1.14 9.30
N GLU A 57 4.87 -1.84 8.69
CA GLU A 57 3.61 -1.28 8.21
C GLU A 57 2.82 -0.62 9.35
N VAL A 58 2.71 -1.31 10.49
CA VAL A 58 1.99 -0.77 11.65
C VAL A 58 2.76 0.37 12.33
N PHE A 59 4.07 0.19 12.59
CA PHE A 59 4.84 1.19 13.34
C PHE A 59 5.14 2.45 12.54
N ILE A 60 5.53 2.32 11.28
CA ILE A 60 5.95 3.45 10.46
C ILE A 60 4.74 4.06 9.75
N TYR A 61 3.99 3.27 8.96
CA TYR A 61 2.91 3.82 8.15
C TYR A 61 1.69 4.19 8.99
N ALA A 62 1.10 3.23 9.70
CA ALA A 62 -0.08 3.51 10.51
C ALA A 62 0.25 4.34 11.78
N GLY A 63 1.41 4.11 12.39
CA GLY A 63 1.85 4.81 13.60
C GLY A 63 2.47 6.17 13.32
N ALA A 64 3.73 6.21 12.88
CA ALA A 64 4.48 7.46 12.81
C ALA A 64 3.93 8.42 11.74
N ILE A 65 3.82 7.96 10.49
CA ILE A 65 3.47 8.81 9.35
C ILE A 65 2.01 9.26 9.45
N MET A 66 1.08 8.33 9.70
CA MET A 66 -0.33 8.69 9.71
C MET A 66 -0.74 9.51 10.92
N VAL A 67 -0.12 9.31 12.08
CA VAL A 67 -0.37 10.15 13.25
C VAL A 67 0.12 11.58 12.98
N LEU A 68 1.33 11.74 12.44
CA LEU A 68 1.83 13.07 12.04
C LEU A 68 0.91 13.72 11.01
N PHE A 69 0.48 12.97 10.00
CA PHE A 69 -0.42 13.45 8.96
C PHE A 69 -1.77 13.90 9.53
N LEU A 70 -2.36 13.10 10.42
CA LEU A 70 -3.60 13.47 11.12
C LEU A 70 -3.45 14.76 11.93
N PHE A 71 -2.33 14.94 12.63
CA PHE A 71 -2.04 16.18 13.34
C PHE A 71 -1.98 17.38 12.40
N VAL A 72 -1.27 17.26 11.29
CA VAL A 72 -1.13 18.33 10.30
C VAL A 72 -2.47 18.72 9.70
N ILE A 73 -3.29 17.78 9.26
CA ILE A 73 -4.59 18.10 8.65
C ILE A 73 -5.58 18.66 9.66
N MET A 74 -5.48 18.25 10.93
CA MET A 74 -6.31 18.82 12.00
C MET A 74 -5.91 20.25 12.32
N LEU A 75 -4.60 20.56 12.34
CA LEU A 75 -4.10 21.92 12.62
C LEU A 75 -4.35 22.89 11.46
N LEU A 76 -4.24 22.41 10.21
CA LEU A 76 -4.44 23.23 9.01
C LEU A 76 -5.89 23.67 8.81
N ASN A 77 -6.87 23.11 9.58
CA ASN A 77 -8.29 23.43 9.45
C ASN A 77 -8.71 23.56 7.98
N LEU A 78 -8.42 22.53 7.19
CA LEU A 78 -8.74 22.47 5.77
C LEU A 78 -10.25 22.58 5.59
N GLY A 79 -10.74 23.80 5.46
CA GLY A 79 -12.11 24.11 5.10
C GLY A 79 -12.44 23.44 3.77
N ARG A 80 -13.71 23.12 3.55
CA ARG A 80 -14.20 22.63 2.26
C ARG A 80 -13.82 23.58 1.16
N GLU A 81 -12.74 23.30 0.44
CA GLU A 81 -12.48 24.00 -0.82
C GLU A 81 -13.65 23.74 -1.76
N LYS A 82 -14.28 24.83 -2.22
CA LYS A 82 -15.26 24.75 -3.31
C LYS A 82 -14.47 24.34 -4.56
N ALA A 83 -14.52 23.05 -4.88
CA ALA A 83 -13.92 22.52 -6.08
C ALA A 83 -14.44 23.31 -7.30
N LEU A 84 -13.53 23.95 -8.01
CA LEU A 84 -13.80 24.65 -9.27
C LEU A 84 -14.43 23.66 -10.26
N GLU A 85 -15.69 23.89 -10.60
CA GLU A 85 -16.54 22.91 -11.31
C GLU A 85 -16.29 22.80 -12.82
N HIS A 86 -15.34 23.52 -13.39
CA HIS A 86 -15.32 23.79 -14.84
C HIS A 86 -14.63 22.74 -15.74
N PHE A 87 -13.92 21.73 -15.18
CA PHE A 87 -13.19 20.76 -16.02
C PHE A 87 -13.63 19.28 -15.86
N LYS A 88 -14.82 19.04 -15.31
CA LYS A 88 -15.20 17.69 -14.81
C LYS A 88 -15.41 16.60 -15.86
N TYR A 89 -15.82 16.91 -17.07
CA TYR A 89 -16.18 15.87 -18.05
C TYR A 89 -14.96 15.27 -18.77
N LEU A 90 -14.04 16.10 -19.20
CA LEU A 90 -12.85 15.64 -19.90
C LEU A 90 -11.89 14.89 -18.96
N GLN A 91 -11.73 15.40 -17.73
CA GLN A 91 -10.95 14.73 -16.69
C GLN A 91 -11.54 13.37 -16.28
N ARG A 92 -12.86 13.24 -16.16
CA ARG A 92 -13.50 11.95 -15.86
C ARG A 92 -13.28 10.92 -16.95
N GLY A 93 -13.43 11.30 -18.21
CA GLY A 93 -13.18 10.41 -19.35
C GLY A 93 -11.74 9.91 -19.37
N LEU A 94 -10.77 10.81 -19.20
CA LEU A 94 -9.36 10.47 -19.17
C LEU A 94 -9.00 9.58 -17.95
N SER A 95 -9.56 9.88 -16.77
CA SER A 95 -9.34 9.07 -15.56
C SER A 95 -9.87 7.66 -15.72
N ILE A 96 -11.06 7.49 -16.24
CA ILE A 96 -11.66 6.16 -16.49
C ILE A 96 -10.82 5.39 -17.51
N PHE A 97 -10.38 6.04 -18.58
CA PHE A 97 -9.53 5.43 -19.59
C PHE A 97 -8.21 4.93 -19.00
N LEU A 98 -7.54 5.75 -18.18
CA LEU A 98 -6.28 5.37 -17.53
C LEU A 98 -6.46 4.20 -16.55
N VAL A 99 -7.55 4.20 -15.76
CA VAL A 99 -7.86 3.09 -14.85
C VAL A 99 -8.11 1.80 -15.61
N VAL A 100 -8.92 1.84 -16.67
CA VAL A 100 -9.17 0.66 -17.51
C VAL A 100 -7.89 0.16 -18.18
N LEU A 101 -7.05 1.07 -18.70
CA LEU A 101 -5.78 0.72 -19.31
C LEU A 101 -4.83 0.06 -18.30
N PHE A 102 -4.77 0.58 -17.07
CA PHE A 102 -3.97 0.01 -16.00
C PHE A 102 -4.43 -1.40 -15.63
N PHE A 103 -5.72 -1.61 -15.39
CA PHE A 103 -6.26 -2.92 -15.06
C PHE A 103 -6.12 -3.91 -16.21
N LEU A 104 -6.30 -3.45 -17.46
CA LEU A 104 -6.07 -4.27 -18.65
C LEU A 104 -4.60 -4.69 -18.75
N GLY A 105 -3.67 -3.78 -18.50
CA GLY A 105 -2.24 -4.07 -18.49
C GLY A 105 -1.87 -5.13 -17.44
N VAL A 106 -2.35 -4.96 -16.20
CA VAL A 106 -2.14 -5.95 -15.13
C VAL A 106 -2.76 -7.30 -15.49
N PHE A 107 -3.98 -7.30 -16.05
CA PHE A 107 -4.67 -8.52 -16.46
C PHE A 107 -3.90 -9.27 -17.57
N LEU A 108 -3.40 -8.55 -18.59
CA LEU A 108 -2.59 -9.14 -19.65
C LEU A 108 -1.26 -9.69 -19.13
N LEU A 109 -0.61 -9.00 -18.18
CA LEU A 109 0.58 -9.53 -17.51
C LEU A 109 0.29 -10.84 -16.79
N LEU A 110 -0.81 -10.92 -16.03
CA LEU A 110 -1.21 -12.14 -15.33
C LEU A 110 -1.55 -13.29 -16.28
N LEU A 111 -2.13 -13.00 -17.43
CA LEU A 111 -2.40 -14.04 -18.45
C LEU A 111 -1.13 -14.53 -19.16
N ASN A 112 -0.17 -13.63 -19.39
CA ASN A 112 1.07 -13.97 -20.09
C ASN A 112 2.05 -14.73 -19.19
N ASP A 113 2.00 -14.51 -17.89
CA ASP A 113 2.90 -15.08 -16.88
C ASP A 113 2.41 -16.41 -16.29
N SER A 114 1.83 -17.29 -17.10
CA SER A 114 1.56 -18.69 -16.70
C SER A 114 2.85 -19.43 -16.33
N SER A 115 4.02 -18.88 -16.65
CA SER A 115 5.35 -19.41 -16.31
C SER A 115 5.94 -18.82 -15.02
N ALA A 116 5.43 -17.71 -14.52
CA ALA A 116 5.96 -17.05 -13.32
C ALA A 116 5.52 -17.72 -12.01
N LEU A 117 4.64 -18.73 -12.07
CA LEU A 117 4.35 -19.61 -10.95
C LEU A 117 5.44 -20.69 -10.74
N HIS A 118 6.58 -20.57 -11.42
CA HIS A 118 7.77 -21.26 -10.99
C HIS A 118 8.16 -20.69 -9.64
N GLN A 119 7.78 -21.41 -8.60
CA GLN A 119 8.29 -21.19 -7.26
C GLN A 119 9.81 -21.16 -7.38
N PRO A 120 10.50 -20.07 -7.01
CA PRO A 120 11.94 -20.16 -6.85
C PRO A 120 12.17 -21.26 -5.80
N GLU A 121 12.83 -22.34 -6.21
CA GLU A 121 13.30 -23.41 -5.34
C GLU A 121 14.42 -22.88 -4.44
N GLY A 122 14.14 -21.90 -3.68
CA GLY A 122 14.88 -21.42 -2.57
C GLY A 122 13.86 -21.18 -1.48
N ARG A 123 13.81 -22.04 -0.49
CA ARG A 123 13.26 -21.68 0.81
C ARG A 123 14.09 -20.53 1.37
N PHE A 124 13.92 -19.36 0.77
CA PHE A 124 14.20 -18.16 1.52
C PHE A 124 13.16 -18.19 2.65
N SER A 125 13.62 -18.36 3.85
CA SER A 125 12.88 -17.94 5.03
C SER A 125 12.70 -16.42 4.90
N ALA A 126 11.88 -16.02 3.93
CA ALA A 126 11.81 -14.68 3.35
C ALA A 126 11.19 -13.65 4.30
N GLY A 127 10.77 -14.06 5.47
CA GLY A 127 10.18 -13.18 6.48
C GLY A 127 11.11 -12.81 7.63
N GLY A 128 12.32 -13.34 7.66
CA GLY A 128 13.25 -13.11 8.75
C GLY A 128 14.05 -11.81 8.62
N VAL A 129 14.20 -11.07 9.72
CA VAL A 129 15.05 -9.87 9.80
C VAL A 129 16.50 -10.16 9.35
N TYR A 130 17.01 -11.34 9.65
CA TYR A 130 18.36 -11.76 9.30
C TYR A 130 18.57 -11.86 7.78
N SER A 131 17.68 -12.54 7.07
CA SER A 131 17.77 -12.68 5.60
C SER A 131 17.62 -11.36 4.87
N LEU A 132 16.79 -10.45 5.39
CA LEU A 132 16.66 -9.09 4.88
C LEU A 132 17.95 -8.29 5.12
N GLY A 133 18.52 -8.38 6.32
CA GLY A 133 19.81 -7.74 6.65
C GLY A 133 20.93 -8.22 5.74
N GLU A 134 21.08 -9.53 5.57
CA GLU A 134 22.07 -10.10 4.66
C GLU A 134 21.89 -9.59 3.22
N ALA A 135 20.69 -9.57 2.70
CA ALA A 135 20.39 -9.05 1.37
C ALA A 135 20.73 -7.56 1.22
N LEU A 136 20.42 -6.73 2.23
CA LEU A 136 20.70 -5.30 2.22
C LEU A 136 22.22 -5.01 2.25
N PHE A 137 22.97 -5.74 3.06
CA PHE A 137 24.40 -5.51 3.23
C PHE A 137 25.30 -6.26 2.22
N THR A 138 24.73 -7.12 1.37
CA THR A 138 25.47 -7.82 0.29
C THR A 138 25.00 -7.39 -1.07
N LYS A 139 23.80 -7.78 -1.46
CA LYS A 139 23.25 -7.58 -2.80
C LYS A 139 22.76 -6.14 -3.06
N TYR A 140 22.21 -5.49 -2.03
CA TYR A 140 21.58 -4.16 -2.11
C TYR A 140 22.33 -3.08 -1.35
N LEU A 141 23.65 -3.23 -1.19
CA LEU A 141 24.49 -2.30 -0.44
C LEU A 141 24.43 -0.87 -1.00
N LEU A 142 24.58 -0.70 -2.30
CA LEU A 142 24.52 0.63 -2.94
C LEU A 142 23.17 1.33 -2.76
N PRO A 143 22.02 0.72 -3.07
CA PRO A 143 20.71 1.31 -2.79
C PRO A 143 20.51 1.64 -1.29
N PHE A 144 21.04 0.81 -0.39
CA PHE A 144 20.96 1.03 1.05
C PHE A 144 21.76 2.27 1.48
N GLU A 145 23.00 2.45 0.97
CA GLU A 145 23.81 3.63 1.25
C GLU A 145 23.17 4.91 0.70
N VAL A 146 22.65 4.87 -0.52
CA VAL A 146 21.94 6.02 -1.11
C VAL A 146 20.70 6.40 -0.29
N ALA A 147 19.93 5.41 0.15
CA ALA A 147 18.77 5.65 1.02
C ALA A 147 19.19 6.24 2.37
N SER A 148 20.30 5.78 2.96
CA SER A 148 20.80 6.31 4.22
C SER A 148 21.26 7.78 4.10
N LEU A 149 21.93 8.13 3.00
CA LEU A 149 22.31 9.52 2.71
C LEU A 149 21.07 10.44 2.51
N LEU A 150 20.02 9.90 1.93
CA LEU A 150 18.78 10.65 1.68
C LEU A 150 18.01 10.89 2.98
N LEU A 151 18.14 9.98 3.96
CA LEU A 151 17.51 10.12 5.28
C LEU A 151 18.27 11.05 6.22
N LEU A 152 19.53 11.34 5.96
CA LEU A 152 20.40 12.19 6.75
C LEU A 152 20.19 13.66 6.41
#